data_1b98f1df3855776e0fd31f75aff50720
#
_entry.id   1b98f1df3855776e0fd31f75aff50720
#
_cell.length_a   1.000
_cell.length_b   1.000
_cell.length_c   1.000
_cell.angle_alpha   90.00
_cell.angle_beta   90.00
_cell.angle_gamma   90.00
#
_symmetry.space_group_name_H-M   'P 1'
#
loop_
_entity.id
_entity.type
_entity.pdbx_description
1 polymer ?
#
loop_
_entity_poly.entity_id
_entity_poly.type
_entity_poly.pdbx_seq_one_letter_code
_entity_poly.pdbx_strand_id
1 'polypeptide(L)'
;MIIAAGKIARYVRGISLYFGASAIPLMLSVIINPIIAMNMSPRDYAITGYFTSFNSLLTPLIQFYLIGYYLKQFFRLKRSERIKLYALIFKNLIYLSAIITIFAMAILYIYIDLIHPTAIFPVLPYLILAIAPLSLAGIYNLRLADLRIRRKNGAYFRLSVAHGITGMLATLLLVAVFHLGAIGKLSATLTVEL
;
A
#
# COMPACT_ATOMS: atom_id res chain seq x y z
N MET A 1 -42.19 -11.00 -4.77
CA MET A 1 -41.17 -11.19 -5.82
C MET A 1 -40.33 -9.93 -6.06
N ILE A 2 -40.87 -8.72 -6.15
CA ILE A 2 -40.18 -7.44 -6.40
C ILE A 2 -39.15 -7.07 -5.30
N ILE A 3 -39.46 -7.35 -4.02
CA ILE A 3 -38.56 -7.04 -2.89
C ILE A 3 -37.27 -7.88 -2.93
N ALA A 4 -37.34 -9.12 -3.42
CA ALA A 4 -36.19 -10.00 -3.56
C ALA A 4 -35.25 -9.52 -4.70
N ALA A 5 -35.80 -9.07 -5.82
CA ALA A 5 -35.03 -8.55 -6.94
C ALA A 5 -34.21 -7.30 -6.56
N GLY A 6 -34.78 -6.37 -5.79
CA GLY A 6 -34.08 -5.17 -5.32
C GLY A 6 -32.92 -5.47 -4.33
N LYS A 7 -33.06 -6.52 -3.51
CA LYS A 7 -31.98 -6.99 -2.64
C LYS A 7 -30.85 -7.62 -3.46
N ILE A 8 -31.18 -8.50 -4.41
CA ILE A 8 -30.19 -9.15 -5.28
C ILE A 8 -29.39 -8.12 -6.08
N ALA A 9 -30.07 -7.14 -6.70
CA ALA A 9 -29.41 -6.08 -7.46
C ALA A 9 -28.42 -5.27 -6.57
N ARG A 10 -28.75 -5.01 -5.31
CA ARG A 10 -27.88 -4.32 -4.37
C ARG A 10 -26.64 -5.16 -4.00
N TYR A 11 -26.80 -6.47 -3.82
CA TYR A 11 -25.69 -7.39 -3.57
C TYR A 11 -24.76 -7.49 -4.78
N VAL A 12 -25.31 -7.70 -5.97
CA VAL A 12 -24.54 -7.77 -7.23
C VAL A 12 -23.75 -6.48 -7.44
N ARG A 13 -24.38 -5.32 -7.29
CA ARG A 13 -23.70 -4.02 -7.39
C ARG A 13 -22.59 -3.90 -6.35
N GLY A 14 -22.79 -4.39 -5.12
CA GLY A 14 -21.75 -4.39 -4.09
C GLY A 14 -20.54 -5.23 -4.48
N ILE A 15 -20.78 -6.45 -4.95
CA ILE A 15 -19.72 -7.37 -5.39
C ILE A 15 -18.97 -6.79 -6.59
N SER A 16 -19.67 -6.24 -7.59
CA SER A 16 -19.07 -5.65 -8.79
C SER A 16 -18.13 -4.48 -8.43
N LEU A 17 -18.50 -3.64 -7.44
CA LEU A 17 -17.65 -2.54 -6.99
C LEU A 17 -16.39 -3.04 -6.28
N TYR A 18 -16.47 -4.11 -5.48
CA TYR A 18 -15.27 -4.70 -4.86
C TYR A 18 -14.36 -5.35 -5.91
N PHE A 19 -14.95 -6.10 -6.83
CA PHE A 19 -14.19 -6.70 -7.93
C PHE A 19 -13.52 -5.63 -8.79
N GLY A 20 -14.24 -4.59 -9.20
CA GLY A 20 -13.70 -3.48 -9.97
C GLY A 20 -12.60 -2.71 -9.24
N ALA A 21 -12.73 -2.54 -7.91
CA ALA A 21 -11.71 -1.88 -7.09
C ALA A 21 -10.36 -2.61 -7.11
N SER A 22 -10.37 -3.93 -7.30
CA SER A 22 -9.15 -4.74 -7.39
C SER A 22 -8.73 -4.99 -8.83
N ALA A 23 -9.68 -5.21 -9.73
CA ALA A 23 -9.41 -5.56 -11.13
C ALA A 23 -8.85 -4.37 -11.93
N ILE A 24 -9.37 -3.15 -11.73
CA ILE A 24 -8.93 -1.98 -12.48
C ILE A 24 -7.44 -1.67 -12.26
N PRO A 25 -6.94 -1.53 -11.01
CA PRO A 25 -5.51 -1.34 -10.79
C PRO A 25 -4.66 -2.48 -11.32
N LEU A 26 -5.13 -3.75 -11.19
CA LEU A 26 -4.42 -4.90 -11.71
C LEU A 26 -4.29 -4.85 -13.24
N MET A 27 -5.38 -4.58 -13.96
CA MET A 27 -5.36 -4.46 -15.42
C MET A 27 -4.44 -3.33 -15.89
N LEU A 28 -4.49 -2.18 -15.23
CA LEU A 28 -3.59 -1.07 -15.53
C LEU A 28 -2.13 -1.45 -15.28
N SER A 29 -1.83 -2.20 -14.21
CA SER A 29 -0.47 -2.65 -13.93
C SER A 29 0.08 -3.58 -15.01
N VAL A 30 -0.75 -4.47 -15.57
CA VAL A 30 -0.37 -5.35 -16.69
C VAL A 30 0.04 -4.55 -17.93
N ILE A 31 -0.61 -3.43 -18.19
CA ILE A 31 -0.31 -2.56 -19.34
C ILE A 31 0.92 -1.67 -19.05
N ILE A 32 1.00 -1.12 -17.87
CA ILE A 32 2.01 -0.10 -17.51
C ILE A 32 3.36 -0.74 -17.14
N ASN A 33 3.37 -1.91 -16.47
CA ASN A 33 4.62 -2.55 -16.05
C ASN A 33 5.60 -2.85 -17.20
N PRO A 34 5.19 -3.32 -18.39
CA PRO A 34 6.10 -3.46 -19.53
C PRO A 34 6.73 -2.12 -19.95
N ILE A 35 5.95 -1.02 -19.96
CA ILE A 35 6.45 0.31 -20.30
C ILE A 35 7.50 0.77 -19.29
N ILE A 36 7.25 0.55 -18.00
CA ILE A 36 8.20 0.84 -16.92
C ILE A 36 9.46 0.01 -17.10
N ALA A 37 9.33 -1.29 -17.37
CA ALA A 37 10.47 -2.19 -17.55
C ALA A 37 11.37 -1.78 -18.73
N MET A 38 10.77 -1.31 -19.84
CA MET A 38 11.52 -0.82 -21.02
C MET A 38 12.30 0.48 -20.73
N ASN A 39 11.87 1.27 -19.74
CA ASN A 39 12.48 2.55 -19.36
C ASN A 39 13.38 2.44 -18.12
N MET A 40 13.64 1.23 -17.62
CA MET A 40 14.52 0.98 -16.47
C MET A 40 15.74 0.17 -16.90
N SER A 41 16.92 0.52 -16.36
CA SER A 41 18.09 -0.33 -16.52
C SER A 41 17.92 -1.67 -15.77
N PRO A 42 18.59 -2.76 -16.18
CA PRO A 42 18.58 -4.03 -15.45
C PRO A 42 18.99 -3.87 -13.97
N ARG A 43 19.91 -2.93 -13.70
CA ARG A 43 20.36 -2.57 -12.36
C ARG A 43 19.23 -1.93 -11.53
N ASP A 44 18.50 -0.97 -12.09
CA ASP A 44 17.38 -0.31 -11.42
C ASP A 44 16.27 -1.31 -11.09
N TYR A 45 16.04 -2.23 -12.04
CA TYR A 45 15.04 -3.29 -11.85
C TYR A 45 15.44 -4.23 -10.72
N ALA A 46 16.71 -4.61 -10.64
CA ALA A 46 17.25 -5.42 -9.55
C ALA A 46 17.12 -4.71 -8.18
N ILE A 47 17.49 -3.42 -8.11
CA ILE A 47 17.35 -2.61 -6.89
C ILE A 47 15.89 -2.58 -6.42
N THR A 48 14.95 -2.26 -7.31
CA THR A 48 13.52 -2.22 -6.96
C THR A 48 12.99 -3.59 -6.53
N GLY A 49 13.41 -4.67 -7.19
CA GLY A 49 13.06 -6.05 -6.83
C GLY A 49 13.56 -6.41 -5.44
N TYR A 50 14.80 -6.06 -5.12
CA TYR A 50 15.41 -6.28 -3.81
C TYR A 50 14.59 -5.63 -2.69
N PHE A 51 14.31 -4.34 -2.78
CA PHE A 51 13.50 -3.63 -1.78
C PHE A 51 12.05 -4.12 -1.73
N THR A 52 11.45 -4.49 -2.86
CA THR A 52 10.09 -5.06 -2.89
C THR A 52 10.01 -6.36 -2.10
N SER A 53 11.05 -7.20 -2.17
CA SER A 53 11.12 -8.44 -1.41
C SER A 53 11.16 -8.18 0.10
N PHE A 54 11.97 -7.22 0.56
CA PHE A 54 11.97 -6.80 1.97
C PHE A 54 10.64 -6.20 2.40
N ASN A 55 10.02 -5.37 1.57
CA ASN A 55 8.71 -4.77 1.85
C ASN A 55 7.64 -5.83 2.07
N SER A 56 7.68 -6.92 1.31
CA SER A 56 6.74 -8.05 1.48
C SER A 56 6.87 -8.73 2.84
N LEU A 57 8.08 -8.79 3.40
CA LEU A 57 8.34 -9.33 4.74
C LEU A 57 7.98 -8.31 5.84
N LEU A 58 8.27 -7.02 5.62
CA LEU A 58 8.07 -5.98 6.62
C LEU A 58 6.60 -5.56 6.77
N THR A 59 5.83 -5.60 5.69
CA THR A 59 4.43 -5.15 5.69
C THR A 59 3.58 -5.81 6.79
N PRO A 60 3.55 -7.14 6.97
CA PRO A 60 2.77 -7.76 8.05
C PRO A 60 3.30 -7.40 9.45
N LEU A 61 4.60 -7.18 9.61
CA LEU A 61 5.20 -6.76 10.88
C LEU A 61 4.80 -5.33 11.24
N ILE A 62 4.85 -4.40 10.29
CA ILE A 62 4.51 -3.00 10.49
C ILE A 62 3.03 -2.82 10.82
N GLN A 63 2.16 -3.58 10.19
CA GLN A 63 0.72 -3.52 10.46
C GLN A 63 0.31 -4.25 11.75
N PHE A 64 1.18 -5.08 12.32
CA PHE A 64 1.06 -5.79 13.58
C PHE A 64 -0.34 -6.33 13.89
N TYR A 65 -1.03 -6.84 12.87
CA TYR A 65 -2.38 -7.39 12.99
C TYR A 65 -3.46 -6.43 13.55
N LEU A 66 -3.13 -5.15 13.73
CA LEU A 66 -4.05 -4.16 14.31
C LEU A 66 -5.34 -4.00 13.50
N ILE A 67 -5.23 -4.09 12.18
CA ILE A 67 -6.40 -4.02 11.28
C ILE A 67 -7.29 -5.25 11.47
N GLY A 68 -6.71 -6.44 11.62
CA GLY A 68 -7.45 -7.67 11.90
C GLY A 68 -8.18 -7.61 13.24
N TYR A 69 -7.52 -7.07 14.27
CA TYR A 69 -8.14 -6.82 15.56
C TYR A 69 -9.31 -5.85 15.46
N TYR A 70 -9.17 -4.74 14.73
CA TYR A 70 -10.25 -3.80 14.46
C TYR A 70 -11.47 -4.47 13.84
N LEU A 71 -11.26 -5.25 12.77
CA LEU A 71 -12.33 -5.96 12.07
C LEU A 71 -13.06 -6.94 12.98
N LYS A 72 -12.34 -7.68 13.83
CA LYS A 72 -12.90 -8.65 14.77
C LYS A 72 -13.75 -7.98 15.85
N GLN A 73 -13.30 -6.85 16.40
CA GLN A 73 -14.01 -6.16 17.48
C GLN A 73 -15.16 -5.28 16.99
N PHE A 74 -15.15 -4.87 15.72
CA PHE A 74 -16.14 -3.94 15.17
C PHE A 74 -17.60 -4.37 15.42
N PHE A 75 -17.92 -5.66 15.27
CA PHE A 75 -19.29 -6.17 15.44
C PHE A 75 -19.69 -6.37 16.91
N ARG A 76 -18.71 -6.44 17.82
CA ARG A 76 -18.96 -6.66 19.26
C ARG A 76 -19.22 -5.38 20.03
N LEU A 77 -18.78 -4.22 19.49
CA LEU A 77 -18.79 -2.94 20.18
C LEU A 77 -20.00 -2.09 19.79
N LYS A 78 -20.44 -1.21 20.70
CA LYS A 78 -21.43 -0.17 20.44
C LYS A 78 -20.83 0.93 19.53
N ARG A 79 -21.69 1.73 18.90
CA ARG A 79 -21.27 2.75 17.93
C ARG A 79 -20.25 3.75 18.49
N SER A 80 -20.42 4.21 19.71
CA SER A 80 -19.48 5.14 20.37
C SER A 80 -18.12 4.49 20.64
N GLU A 81 -18.11 3.22 21.03
CA GLU A 81 -16.89 2.46 21.29
C GLU A 81 -16.12 2.15 20.00
N ARG A 82 -16.82 1.93 18.87
CA ARG A 82 -16.19 1.75 17.55
C ARG A 82 -15.37 2.95 17.12
N ILE A 83 -15.86 4.17 17.39
CA ILE A 83 -15.14 5.39 17.06
C ILE A 83 -13.87 5.50 17.92
N LYS A 84 -13.98 5.22 19.22
CA LYS A 84 -12.83 5.21 20.13
C LYS A 84 -11.81 4.15 19.73
N LEU A 85 -12.26 2.94 19.38
CA LEU A 85 -11.39 1.87 18.92
C LEU A 85 -10.67 2.24 17.62
N TYR A 86 -11.38 2.84 16.64
CA TYR A 86 -10.77 3.30 15.40
C TYR A 86 -9.66 4.34 15.67
N ALA A 87 -9.93 5.33 16.52
CA ALA A 87 -8.97 6.35 16.87
C ALA A 87 -7.75 5.77 17.62
N LEU A 88 -7.97 4.80 18.52
CA LEU A 88 -6.90 4.12 19.25
C LEU A 88 -6.01 3.32 18.29
N ILE A 89 -6.62 2.55 17.38
CA ILE A 89 -5.86 1.77 16.39
C ILE A 89 -5.12 2.67 15.43
N PHE A 90 -5.74 3.74 14.95
CA PHE A 90 -5.11 4.73 14.09
C PHE A 90 -3.87 5.34 14.75
N LYS A 91 -3.99 5.77 16.01
CA LYS A 91 -2.87 6.29 16.80
C LYS A 91 -1.75 5.26 16.96
N ASN A 92 -2.10 4.04 17.41
CA ASN A 92 -1.12 2.98 17.63
C ASN A 92 -0.45 2.54 16.32
N LEU A 93 -1.20 2.51 15.22
CA LEU A 93 -0.66 2.19 13.91
C LEU A 93 0.41 3.19 13.47
N ILE A 94 0.19 4.50 13.67
CA ILE A 94 1.17 5.53 13.35
C ILE A 94 2.44 5.34 14.19
N TYR A 95 2.30 5.25 15.52
CA TYR A 95 3.47 5.14 16.41
C TYR A 95 4.25 3.84 16.18
N LEU A 96 3.54 2.72 16.14
CA LEU A 96 4.17 1.41 16.00
C LEU A 96 4.82 1.25 14.62
N SER A 97 4.12 1.68 13.54
CA SER A 97 4.68 1.62 12.20
C SER A 97 5.91 2.52 12.07
N ALA A 98 5.92 3.72 12.65
CA ALA A 98 7.08 4.59 12.62
C ALA A 98 8.28 3.97 13.34
N ILE A 99 8.07 3.42 14.54
CA ILE A 99 9.12 2.73 15.30
C ILE A 99 9.68 1.55 14.52
N ILE A 100 8.80 0.65 14.04
CA ILE A 100 9.23 -0.54 13.30
C ILE A 100 9.94 -0.14 12.00
N THR A 101 9.47 0.91 11.31
CA THR A 101 10.10 1.42 10.08
C THR A 101 11.51 1.91 10.35
N ILE A 102 11.73 2.67 11.44
CA ILE A 102 13.07 3.15 11.82
C ILE A 102 14.00 1.97 12.14
N PHE A 103 13.53 1.01 12.95
CA PHE A 103 14.31 -0.19 13.25
C PHE A 103 14.60 -1.02 11.99
N ALA A 104 13.62 -1.20 11.10
CA ALA A 104 13.81 -1.92 9.85
C ALA A 104 14.83 -1.23 8.95
N MET A 105 14.79 0.11 8.85
CA MET A 105 15.80 0.86 8.09
C MET A 105 17.19 0.69 8.70
N ALA A 106 17.34 0.76 10.01
CA ALA A 106 18.62 0.58 10.68
C ALA A 106 19.19 -0.84 10.46
N ILE A 107 18.36 -1.87 10.64
CA ILE A 107 18.76 -3.26 10.44
C ILE A 107 19.13 -3.51 8.96
N LEU A 108 18.33 -3.03 8.01
CA LEU A 108 18.63 -3.22 6.59
C LEU A 108 19.86 -2.45 6.15
N TYR A 109 20.10 -1.26 6.70
CA TYR A 109 21.32 -0.50 6.43
C TYR A 109 22.57 -1.28 6.86
N ILE A 110 22.57 -1.78 8.10
CA ILE A 110 23.67 -2.58 8.65
C ILE A 110 23.83 -3.88 7.85
N TYR A 111 22.73 -4.54 7.51
CA TYR A 111 22.75 -5.78 6.73
C TYR A 111 23.33 -5.59 5.34
N ILE A 112 22.97 -4.53 4.63
CA ILE A 112 23.48 -4.24 3.29
C ILE A 112 24.96 -3.84 3.36
N ASP A 113 25.35 -3.03 4.34
CA ASP A 113 26.74 -2.60 4.55
C ASP A 113 27.66 -3.79 4.88
N LEU A 114 27.18 -4.75 5.69
CA LEU A 114 27.93 -5.92 6.09
C LEU A 114 28.09 -6.95 4.94
N ILE A 115 27.04 -7.18 4.14
CA ILE A 115 27.04 -8.22 3.10
C ILE A 115 27.57 -7.70 1.78
N HIS A 116 27.32 -6.43 1.49
CA HIS A 116 27.72 -5.78 0.25
C HIS A 116 28.50 -4.48 0.51
N PRO A 117 29.70 -4.53 1.15
CA PRO A 117 30.48 -3.34 1.48
C PRO A 117 30.92 -2.56 0.24
N THR A 118 30.84 -3.17 -0.95
CA THR A 118 31.11 -2.55 -2.26
C THR A 118 29.84 -2.25 -3.03
N ALA A 119 28.71 -2.03 -2.33
CA ALA A 119 27.46 -1.72 -3.00
C ALA A 119 27.65 -0.53 -3.96
N ILE A 120 27.41 -0.78 -5.25
CA ILE A 120 27.66 0.18 -6.35
C ILE A 120 26.62 1.31 -6.35
N PHE A 121 25.67 1.32 -5.41
CA PHE A 121 24.63 2.35 -5.33
C PHE A 121 24.57 2.97 -3.91
N PRO A 122 24.19 4.25 -3.81
CA PRO A 122 24.01 4.90 -2.51
C PRO A 122 22.79 4.29 -1.78
N VAL A 123 23.06 3.45 -0.78
CA VAL A 123 22.02 2.65 -0.09
C VAL A 123 20.97 3.53 0.56
N LEU A 124 21.36 4.64 1.17
CA LEU A 124 20.52 5.46 2.04
C LEU A 124 19.29 6.07 1.31
N PRO A 125 19.38 6.72 0.15
CA PRO A 125 18.22 7.26 -0.53
C PRO A 125 17.22 6.18 -0.98
N TYR A 126 17.70 5.05 -1.46
CA TYR A 126 16.83 3.95 -1.86
C TYR A 126 16.14 3.31 -0.67
N LEU A 127 16.84 3.15 0.44
CA LEU A 127 16.31 2.59 1.68
C LEU A 127 15.17 3.46 2.25
N ILE A 128 15.38 4.77 2.33
CA ILE A 128 14.35 5.70 2.81
C ILE A 128 13.12 5.65 1.89
N LEU A 129 13.32 5.78 0.57
CA LEU A 129 12.23 5.78 -0.41
C LEU A 129 11.47 4.45 -0.47
N ALA A 130 12.13 3.35 -0.16
CA ALA A 130 11.51 2.03 -0.18
C ALA A 130 10.74 1.71 1.10
N ILE A 131 11.28 2.06 2.28
CA ILE A 131 10.75 1.61 3.57
C ILE A 131 9.80 2.63 4.19
N ALA A 132 10.05 3.95 4.04
CA ALA A 132 9.18 4.98 4.61
C ALA A 132 7.70 4.88 4.18
N PRO A 133 7.36 4.56 2.91
CA PRO A 133 5.97 4.40 2.49
C PRO A 133 5.19 3.35 3.28
N LEU A 134 5.87 2.31 3.79
CA LEU A 134 5.22 1.25 4.55
C LEU A 134 4.55 1.74 5.84
N SER A 135 5.10 2.78 6.46
CA SER A 135 4.51 3.39 7.66
C SER A 135 3.17 4.05 7.36
N LEU A 136 3.01 4.60 6.17
CA LEU A 136 1.80 5.28 5.72
C LEU A 136 0.76 4.31 5.14
N ALA A 137 1.21 3.25 4.47
CA ALA A 137 0.35 2.22 3.88
C ALA A 137 -0.61 1.59 4.90
N GLY A 138 -0.20 1.50 6.16
CA GLY A 138 -1.05 1.01 7.25
C GLY A 138 -2.30 1.87 7.46
N ILE A 139 -2.19 3.19 7.34
CA ILE A 139 -3.29 4.14 7.49
C ILE A 139 -4.30 3.96 6.34
N TYR A 140 -3.80 3.88 5.13
CA TYR A 140 -4.61 3.62 3.94
C TYR A 140 -5.37 2.29 4.07
N ASN A 141 -4.69 1.22 4.46
CA ASN A 141 -5.29 -0.10 4.65
C ASN A 141 -6.34 -0.12 5.78
N LEU A 142 -6.12 0.60 6.88
CA LEU A 142 -7.12 0.76 7.94
C LEU A 142 -8.37 1.48 7.42
N ARG A 143 -8.19 2.53 6.61
CA ARG A 143 -9.31 3.25 5.98
C ARG A 143 -10.09 2.37 5.03
N LEU A 144 -9.43 1.59 4.20
CA LEU A 144 -10.09 0.62 3.31
C LEU A 144 -10.86 -0.44 4.11
N ALA A 145 -10.28 -0.95 5.20
CA ALA A 145 -10.93 -1.92 6.07
C ALA A 145 -12.20 -1.34 6.73
N ASP A 146 -12.15 -0.10 7.21
CA ASP A 146 -13.30 0.61 7.78
C ASP A 146 -14.43 0.81 6.76
N LEU A 147 -14.10 1.24 5.54
CA LEU A 147 -15.09 1.40 4.47
C LEU A 147 -15.74 0.07 4.07
N ARG A 148 -14.95 -1.00 4.03
CA ARG A 148 -15.43 -2.35 3.72
C ARG A 148 -16.40 -2.87 4.77
N ILE A 149 -16.04 -2.77 6.06
CA ILE A 149 -16.87 -3.30 7.15
C ILE A 149 -18.16 -2.50 7.32
N ARG A 150 -18.13 -1.19 7.02
CA ARG A 150 -19.32 -0.32 7.00
C ARG A 150 -20.15 -0.46 5.71
N ARG A 151 -19.79 -1.34 4.79
CA ARG A 151 -20.44 -1.54 3.49
C ARG A 151 -20.56 -0.27 2.64
N LYS A 152 -19.59 0.65 2.77
CA LYS A 152 -19.52 1.86 1.95
C LYS A 152 -18.80 1.57 0.62
N ASN A 153 -19.39 0.67 -0.20
CA ASN A 153 -18.78 0.09 -1.39
C ASN A 153 -18.32 1.15 -2.41
N GLY A 154 -19.11 2.22 -2.62
CA GLY A 154 -18.75 3.27 -3.57
C GLY A 154 -17.56 4.13 -3.10
N ALA A 155 -17.44 4.38 -1.78
CA ALA A 155 -16.29 5.10 -1.24
C ALA A 155 -15.04 4.23 -1.26
N TYR A 156 -15.18 2.92 -0.95
CA TYR A 156 -14.13 1.94 -1.07
C TYR A 156 -13.58 1.88 -2.51
N PHE A 157 -14.48 1.71 -3.49
CA PHE A 157 -14.13 1.66 -4.92
C PHE A 157 -13.36 2.92 -5.34
N ARG A 158 -13.91 4.11 -5.07
CA ARG A 158 -13.27 5.39 -5.46
C ARG A 158 -11.88 5.53 -4.84
N LEU A 159 -11.74 5.24 -3.54
CA LEU A 159 -10.47 5.34 -2.84
C LEU A 159 -9.43 4.36 -3.40
N SER A 160 -9.82 3.08 -3.60
CA SER A 160 -8.92 2.05 -4.11
C SER A 160 -8.48 2.32 -5.55
N VAL A 161 -9.41 2.70 -6.42
CA VAL A 161 -9.10 3.00 -7.82
C VAL A 161 -8.28 4.29 -7.95
N ALA A 162 -8.64 5.35 -7.20
CA ALA A 162 -7.87 6.58 -7.21
C ALA A 162 -6.42 6.36 -6.77
N HIS A 163 -6.21 5.65 -5.65
CA HIS A 163 -4.88 5.30 -5.15
C HIS A 163 -4.09 4.49 -6.20
N GLY A 164 -4.70 3.45 -6.79
CA GLY A 164 -4.05 2.64 -7.82
C GLY A 164 -3.67 3.45 -9.07
N ILE A 165 -4.60 4.27 -9.59
CA ILE A 165 -4.34 5.12 -10.76
C ILE A 165 -3.25 6.15 -10.47
N THR A 166 -3.34 6.84 -9.34
CA THR A 166 -2.33 7.85 -8.94
C THR A 166 -0.94 7.22 -8.83
N GLY A 167 -0.84 6.02 -8.22
CA GLY A 167 0.44 5.31 -8.12
C GLY A 167 1.04 4.94 -9.46
N MET A 168 0.21 4.46 -10.37
CA MET A 168 0.66 4.10 -11.70
C MET A 168 1.07 5.31 -12.53
N LEU A 169 0.28 6.39 -12.49
CA LEU A 169 0.62 7.63 -13.18
C LEU A 169 1.89 8.25 -12.63
N ALA A 170 2.05 8.30 -11.30
CA ALA A 170 3.27 8.78 -10.67
C ALA A 170 4.48 7.95 -11.09
N THR A 171 4.36 6.62 -11.09
CA THR A 171 5.45 5.73 -11.52
C THR A 171 5.78 5.95 -13.00
N LEU A 172 4.78 6.03 -13.85
CA LEU A 172 4.98 6.24 -15.29
C LEU A 172 5.64 7.59 -15.55
N LEU A 173 5.19 8.67 -14.90
CA LEU A 173 5.80 9.98 -15.04
C LEU A 173 7.25 9.98 -14.56
N LEU A 174 7.53 9.45 -13.36
CA LEU A 174 8.88 9.51 -12.78
C LEU A 174 9.86 8.56 -13.48
N VAL A 175 9.40 7.41 -13.99
CA VAL A 175 10.30 6.44 -14.65
C VAL A 175 10.36 6.67 -16.15
N ALA A 176 9.24 6.82 -16.86
CA ALA A 176 9.23 6.89 -18.31
C ALA A 176 9.45 8.31 -18.87
N VAL A 177 8.96 9.35 -18.15
CA VAL A 177 9.14 10.75 -18.63
C VAL A 177 10.39 11.37 -18.04
N PHE A 178 10.59 11.26 -16.72
CA PHE A 178 11.76 11.86 -16.06
C PHE A 178 12.99 10.94 -16.03
N HIS A 179 12.88 9.69 -16.48
CA HIS A 179 13.98 8.70 -16.56
C HIS A 179 14.73 8.50 -15.23
N LEU A 180 14.03 8.63 -14.08
CA LEU A 180 14.64 8.51 -12.75
C LEU A 180 14.92 7.06 -12.31
N GLY A 181 14.63 6.06 -13.15
CA GLY A 181 14.91 4.65 -12.88
C GLY A 181 14.34 4.15 -11.55
N ALA A 182 15.16 3.49 -10.73
CA ALA A 182 14.75 2.94 -9.44
C ALA A 182 14.29 4.03 -8.45
N ILE A 183 14.96 5.19 -8.42
CA ILE A 183 14.55 6.31 -7.55
C ILE A 183 13.14 6.76 -7.92
N GLY A 184 12.85 6.91 -9.21
CA GLY A 184 11.53 7.30 -9.71
C GLY A 184 10.45 6.35 -9.26
N LYS A 185 10.67 5.04 -9.39
CA LYS A 185 9.71 4.01 -8.99
C LYS A 185 9.47 4.00 -7.48
N LEU A 186 10.52 4.10 -6.67
CA LEU A 186 10.40 4.13 -5.20
C LEU A 186 9.79 5.45 -4.70
N SER A 187 10.12 6.59 -5.32
CA SER A 187 9.50 7.88 -5.00
C SER A 187 8.01 7.90 -5.34
N ALA A 188 7.60 7.24 -6.43
CA ALA A 188 6.19 7.12 -6.79
C ALA A 188 5.38 6.41 -5.68
N THR A 189 5.92 5.37 -5.05
CA THR A 189 5.23 4.71 -3.93
C THR A 189 5.07 5.64 -2.74
N LEU A 190 6.06 6.47 -2.43
CA LEU A 190 5.98 7.44 -1.34
C LEU A 190 4.92 8.52 -1.62
N THR A 191 4.87 9.05 -2.84
CA THR A 191 3.89 10.10 -3.20
C THR A 191 2.45 9.63 -3.18
N VAL A 192 2.20 8.34 -3.32
CA VAL A 192 0.85 7.77 -3.31
C VAL A 192 0.35 7.50 -1.90
N GLU A 193 1.26 7.21 -0.98
CA GLU A 193 0.90 6.97 0.43
C GLU A 193 0.78 8.28 1.24
N LEU A 194 1.30 9.41 0.74
CA LEU A 194 1.11 10.75 1.32
C LEU A 194 -0.25 11.33 0.96
#